data_0ff177205dcdd2d54d483dafb96aeef2
#
_entry.id   0ff177205dcdd2d54d483dafb96aeef2
#
_cell.length_a   1.000
_cell.length_b   1.000
_cell.length_c   1.000
_cell.angle_alpha   90.00
_cell.angle_beta   90.00
_cell.angle_gamma   90.00
#
_symmetry.space_group_name_H-M   'P 1'
#
loop_
_entity.id
_entity.type
_entity.pdbx_description
1 polymer ?
#
loop_
_entity_poly.entity_id
_entity_poly.type
_entity_poly.pdbx_seq_one_letter_code
_entity_poly.pdbx_strand_id
1 'polypeptide(L)'
;MKSTFYERAQALGHSMEALQAGTEIKSEIIVEDIDCLRKLLLDGAPPEARQERAEAIFSRLSPLPDPINEGSETAILSRVTAFIYGDAPLDAMDRERTKHLFPMSVTAFSALNKTISAPWDLGESQNVVIVNLGTLTMEAGSSIFIKNTPLQFTVDSVIRNGAPPPNVNYDIAILGVTGIAGTAGTAGGTGGVGGAGTNGTCSSPGIAGSAGGKGSTGATGGTGYTGNPGGDGKPSLSATIVVTTGITGNPGVLTVMTQSGAGGTGGTGGTGGTGGQGGPGGPGATCGCEGTNGGPGGNGGPGGVGGTGGTGGNGVPGNDIYVTVPPGQLSKIIKLPPVDAPAGVGGQGGGPGSKGPAGGGGGGGKHANGGGGGGEGSPGTQGAHGVTGGSVGKAGNIYVKEG
;
A
#
# COMPACT_ATOMS: atom_id res chain seq x y z
N MET A 1 22.42 -36.24 -8.66
CA MET A 1 23.14 -35.58 -9.78
C MET A 1 22.42 -34.27 -10.04
N LYS A 2 23.13 -33.13 -10.06
CA LYS A 2 22.50 -31.84 -10.37
C LYS A 2 22.06 -31.82 -11.82
N SER A 3 20.84 -31.31 -12.11
CA SER A 3 20.35 -31.14 -13.49
C SER A 3 21.17 -30.05 -14.22
N THR A 4 21.51 -30.33 -15.46
CA THR A 4 22.21 -29.38 -16.34
C THR A 4 21.25 -28.27 -16.81
N PHE A 5 21.81 -27.17 -17.33
CA PHE A 5 21.01 -26.09 -17.96
C PHE A 5 20.00 -26.64 -18.98
N TYR A 6 20.44 -27.55 -19.83
CA TYR A 6 19.60 -28.10 -20.90
C TYR A 6 18.50 -29.04 -20.39
N GLU A 7 18.78 -29.88 -19.39
CA GLU A 7 17.75 -30.72 -18.77
C GLU A 7 16.66 -29.88 -18.12
N ARG A 8 17.04 -28.77 -17.45
CA ARG A 8 16.09 -27.82 -16.88
C ARG A 8 15.27 -27.11 -17.97
N ALA A 9 15.93 -26.65 -19.06
CA ALA A 9 15.25 -26.01 -20.18
C ALA A 9 14.25 -26.97 -20.86
N GLN A 10 14.62 -28.23 -21.03
CA GLN A 10 13.74 -29.27 -21.58
C GLN A 10 12.53 -29.51 -20.66
N ALA A 11 12.72 -29.56 -19.35
CA ALA A 11 11.62 -29.69 -18.39
C ALA A 11 10.64 -28.49 -18.44
N LEU A 12 11.12 -27.32 -18.86
CA LEU A 12 10.31 -26.10 -19.10
C LEU A 12 9.70 -26.07 -20.51
N GLY A 13 9.90 -27.11 -21.34
CA GLY A 13 9.40 -27.16 -22.72
C GLY A 13 10.12 -26.23 -23.71
N HIS A 14 11.33 -25.74 -23.37
CA HIS A 14 12.07 -24.82 -24.21
C HIS A 14 12.94 -25.56 -25.25
N SER A 15 12.99 -25.00 -26.48
CA SER A 15 13.77 -25.57 -27.57
C SER A 15 15.27 -25.47 -27.31
N MET A 16 15.92 -26.64 -27.31
CA MET A 16 17.38 -26.77 -27.15
C MET A 16 18.14 -26.09 -28.28
N GLU A 17 17.66 -26.25 -29.51
CA GLU A 17 18.28 -25.69 -30.73
C GLU A 17 18.25 -24.15 -30.68
N ALA A 18 17.10 -23.57 -30.31
CA ALA A 18 16.97 -22.11 -30.17
C ALA A 18 17.89 -21.56 -29.08
N LEU A 19 17.99 -22.24 -27.93
CA LEU A 19 18.89 -21.85 -26.85
C LEU A 19 20.37 -21.95 -27.24
N GLN A 20 20.76 -23.00 -27.97
CA GLN A 20 22.12 -23.15 -28.51
C GLN A 20 22.46 -22.06 -29.54
N ALA A 21 21.47 -21.62 -30.32
CA ALA A 21 21.60 -20.50 -31.23
C ALA A 21 21.66 -19.13 -30.52
N GLY A 22 21.58 -19.07 -29.18
CA GLY A 22 21.65 -17.87 -28.37
C GLY A 22 20.31 -17.15 -28.19
N THR A 23 19.19 -17.79 -28.57
CA THR A 23 17.87 -17.20 -28.36
C THR A 23 17.46 -17.27 -26.89
N GLU A 24 16.97 -16.17 -26.33
CA GLU A 24 16.30 -16.14 -25.04
C GLU A 24 14.84 -16.57 -25.22
N ILE A 25 14.36 -17.49 -24.40
CA ILE A 25 12.99 -18.01 -24.48
C ILE A 25 12.23 -17.62 -23.22
N LYS A 26 11.08 -16.95 -23.41
CA LYS A 26 10.11 -16.69 -22.37
C LYS A 26 8.79 -17.36 -22.75
N SER A 27 8.22 -18.16 -21.86
CA SER A 27 6.97 -18.88 -22.08
C SER A 27 6.09 -18.85 -20.83
N GLU A 28 4.82 -19.18 -21.01
CA GLU A 28 3.91 -19.52 -19.92
C GLU A 28 3.65 -21.02 -19.95
N ILE A 29 3.77 -21.64 -18.78
CA ILE A 29 3.57 -23.08 -18.58
C ILE A 29 2.32 -23.24 -17.72
N ILE A 30 1.42 -24.10 -18.16
CA ILE A 30 0.26 -24.48 -17.34
C ILE A 30 0.66 -25.64 -16.44
N VAL A 31 0.46 -25.46 -15.15
CA VAL A 31 0.74 -26.45 -14.10
C VAL A 31 -0.60 -26.97 -13.59
N GLU A 32 -0.81 -28.26 -13.75
CA GLU A 32 -2.12 -28.88 -13.51
C GLU A 32 -2.42 -29.14 -12.04
N ASP A 33 -1.37 -29.35 -11.21
CA ASP A 33 -1.52 -29.66 -9.79
C ASP A 33 -0.28 -29.25 -8.97
N ILE A 34 -0.40 -29.39 -7.65
CA ILE A 34 0.65 -29.02 -6.69
C ILE A 34 1.90 -29.92 -6.78
N ASP A 35 1.75 -31.18 -7.18
CA ASP A 35 2.89 -32.10 -7.34
C ASP A 35 3.70 -31.75 -8.58
N CYS A 36 3.03 -31.32 -9.66
CA CYS A 36 3.67 -30.75 -10.84
C CYS A 36 4.41 -29.46 -10.50
N LEU A 37 3.80 -28.56 -9.72
CA LEU A 37 4.45 -27.33 -9.25
C LEU A 37 5.69 -27.65 -8.41
N ARG A 38 5.58 -28.58 -7.47
CA ARG A 38 6.72 -29.02 -6.64
C ARG A 38 7.87 -29.53 -7.51
N LYS A 39 7.60 -30.36 -8.53
CA LYS A 39 8.64 -30.89 -9.44
C LYS A 39 9.37 -29.78 -10.18
N LEU A 40 8.66 -28.74 -10.62
CA LEU A 40 9.26 -27.59 -11.30
C LEU A 40 10.13 -26.72 -10.37
N LEU A 41 9.75 -26.64 -9.09
CA LEU A 41 10.42 -25.80 -8.10
C LEU A 41 11.49 -26.54 -7.28
N LEU A 42 11.63 -27.85 -7.41
CA LEU A 42 12.69 -28.61 -6.79
C LEU A 42 14.05 -28.17 -7.33
N ASP A 43 14.87 -27.64 -6.44
CA ASP A 43 16.16 -26.99 -6.73
C ASP A 43 17.37 -27.94 -6.67
N GLY A 44 17.13 -29.24 -6.55
CA GLY A 44 18.21 -30.23 -6.34
C GLY A 44 18.90 -30.14 -4.98
N ALA A 45 18.36 -29.36 -4.03
CA ALA A 45 18.87 -29.32 -2.66
C ALA A 45 18.82 -30.72 -2.02
N PRO A 46 19.85 -31.10 -1.23
CA PRO A 46 19.86 -32.39 -0.56
C PRO A 46 18.69 -32.51 0.43
N PRO A 47 18.25 -33.75 0.75
CA PRO A 47 17.11 -33.99 1.64
C PRO A 47 17.23 -33.27 2.98
N GLU A 48 18.41 -33.26 3.59
CA GLU A 48 18.65 -32.57 4.87
C GLU A 48 18.39 -31.08 4.79
N ALA A 49 18.82 -30.42 3.71
CA ALA A 49 18.58 -29.00 3.50
C ALA A 49 17.10 -28.70 3.27
N ARG A 50 16.36 -29.60 2.63
CA ARG A 50 14.92 -29.46 2.43
C ARG A 50 14.14 -29.67 3.72
N GLN A 51 14.57 -30.64 4.55
CA GLN A 51 13.99 -30.84 5.88
C GLN A 51 14.17 -29.62 6.77
N GLU A 52 15.37 -29.04 6.82
CA GLU A 52 15.64 -27.81 7.58
C GLU A 52 14.81 -26.62 7.08
N ARG A 53 14.53 -26.54 5.77
CA ARG A 53 13.61 -25.52 5.24
C ARG A 53 12.19 -25.72 5.77
N ALA A 54 11.69 -26.94 5.77
CA ALA A 54 10.37 -27.24 6.31
C ALA A 54 10.29 -26.87 7.79
N GLU A 55 11.29 -27.23 8.60
CA GLU A 55 11.39 -26.87 10.02
C GLU A 55 11.42 -25.35 10.22
N ALA A 56 12.20 -24.61 9.42
CA ALA A 56 12.26 -23.16 9.46
C ALA A 56 10.92 -22.49 9.14
N ILE A 57 10.19 -23.02 8.16
CA ILE A 57 8.84 -22.55 7.81
C ILE A 57 7.89 -22.78 8.99
N PHE A 58 7.91 -23.95 9.60
CA PHE A 58 7.05 -24.26 10.74
C PHE A 58 7.44 -23.49 12.01
N SER A 59 8.72 -23.25 12.27
CA SER A 59 9.17 -22.50 13.46
C SER A 59 8.68 -21.07 13.49
N ARG A 60 8.39 -20.47 12.35
CA ARG A 60 7.79 -19.13 12.25
C ARG A 60 6.33 -19.08 12.68
N LEU A 61 5.66 -20.22 12.67
CA LEU A 61 4.27 -20.38 13.13
C LEU A 61 4.18 -20.62 14.63
N SER A 62 5.34 -20.78 15.31
CA SER A 62 5.37 -21.05 16.76
C SER A 62 5.42 -19.73 17.56
N PRO A 63 4.60 -19.54 18.62
CA PRO A 63 3.80 -20.61 19.16
C PRO A 63 2.56 -20.85 18.30
N LEU A 64 2.40 -22.09 17.83
CA LEU A 64 1.12 -22.52 17.27
C LEU A 64 0.07 -22.29 18.35
N PRO A 65 -0.89 -21.39 18.14
CA PRO A 65 -2.03 -21.35 19.03
C PRO A 65 -2.91 -22.53 18.68
N ASP A 66 -3.42 -23.20 19.70
CA ASP A 66 -4.59 -24.04 19.73
C ASP A 66 -4.99 -24.82 18.45
N PRO A 67 -5.45 -26.07 18.59
CA PRO A 67 -6.04 -26.88 17.49
C PRO A 67 -7.09 -26.16 16.64
N ILE A 68 -7.69 -25.10 17.18
CA ILE A 68 -8.68 -24.23 16.49
C ILE A 68 -8.08 -23.50 15.28
N ASN A 69 -6.76 -23.29 15.21
CA ASN A 69 -6.10 -22.56 14.14
C ASN A 69 -5.45 -23.43 13.03
N GLU A 70 -5.54 -24.77 13.13
CA GLU A 70 -5.03 -25.69 12.08
C GLU A 70 -5.67 -25.43 10.70
N GLY A 71 -6.90 -24.90 10.71
CA GLY A 71 -7.65 -24.52 9.51
C GLY A 71 -7.44 -23.08 9.03
N SER A 72 -6.61 -22.26 9.70
CA SER A 72 -6.37 -20.89 9.25
C SER A 72 -5.64 -20.86 7.92
N GLU A 73 -5.96 -19.88 7.10
CA GLU A 73 -5.33 -19.68 5.78
C GLU A 73 -3.80 -19.59 5.89
N THR A 74 -3.28 -18.92 6.91
CA THR A 74 -1.84 -18.81 7.21
C THR A 74 -1.21 -20.17 7.50
N ALA A 75 -1.87 -21.02 8.29
CA ALA A 75 -1.36 -22.36 8.61
C ALA A 75 -1.36 -23.26 7.38
N ILE A 76 -2.42 -23.22 6.57
CA ILE A 76 -2.52 -23.97 5.31
C ILE A 76 -1.40 -23.53 4.36
N LEU A 77 -1.23 -22.23 4.16
CA LEU A 77 -0.22 -21.66 3.27
C LEU A 77 1.20 -22.08 3.69
N SER A 78 1.47 -22.13 4.98
CA SER A 78 2.76 -22.56 5.50
C SER A 78 3.02 -24.05 5.28
N ARG A 79 2.02 -24.93 5.46
CA ARG A 79 2.16 -26.36 5.16
C ARG A 79 2.36 -26.59 3.66
N VAL A 80 1.62 -25.87 2.81
CA VAL A 80 1.78 -25.90 1.35
C VAL A 80 3.18 -25.41 0.97
N THR A 81 3.67 -24.33 1.56
CA THR A 81 5.01 -23.81 1.31
C THR A 81 6.09 -24.81 1.74
N ALA A 82 5.93 -25.42 2.93
CA ALA A 82 6.85 -26.45 3.42
C ALA A 82 6.85 -27.73 2.56
N PHE A 83 5.72 -28.06 1.93
CA PHE A 83 5.64 -29.15 0.96
C PHE A 83 6.35 -28.79 -0.36
N ILE A 84 6.14 -27.58 -0.88
CA ILE A 84 6.71 -27.17 -2.18
C ILE A 84 8.23 -26.98 -2.07
N TYR A 85 8.71 -26.23 -1.09
CA TYR A 85 10.11 -25.85 -0.99
C TYR A 85 10.93 -26.67 0.02
N GLY A 86 10.26 -27.43 0.87
CA GLY A 86 10.85 -28.30 1.87
C GLY A 86 10.59 -29.77 1.59
N ASP A 87 10.77 -30.60 2.62
CA ASP A 87 10.49 -32.04 2.54
C ASP A 87 9.37 -32.47 3.50
N ALA A 88 8.44 -31.55 3.76
CA ALA A 88 7.28 -31.82 4.58
C ALA A 88 6.19 -32.57 3.78
N PRO A 89 5.46 -33.51 4.41
CA PRO A 89 4.28 -34.09 3.79
C PRO A 89 3.16 -33.07 3.67
N LEU A 90 2.28 -33.23 2.67
CA LEU A 90 1.05 -32.48 2.54
C LEU A 90 -0.12 -33.44 2.71
N ASP A 91 -1.00 -33.19 3.66
CA ASP A 91 -2.15 -34.06 3.92
C ASP A 91 -3.24 -33.95 2.83
N ALA A 92 -4.19 -34.89 2.85
CA ALA A 92 -5.25 -34.96 1.86
C ALA A 92 -6.20 -33.76 1.92
N MET A 93 -6.42 -33.18 3.10
CA MET A 93 -7.30 -32.02 3.28
C MET A 93 -6.69 -30.75 2.69
N ASP A 94 -5.40 -30.51 2.92
CA ASP A 94 -4.70 -29.38 2.37
C ASP A 94 -4.52 -29.53 0.85
N ARG A 95 -4.31 -30.77 0.32
CA ARG A 95 -4.33 -31.04 -1.10
C ARG A 95 -5.68 -30.70 -1.74
N GLU A 96 -6.79 -31.08 -1.09
CA GLU A 96 -8.13 -30.74 -1.58
C GLU A 96 -8.37 -29.22 -1.57
N ARG A 97 -7.93 -28.55 -0.52
CA ARG A 97 -8.04 -27.07 -0.39
C ARG A 97 -7.23 -26.32 -1.44
N THR A 98 -6.12 -26.88 -1.92
CA THR A 98 -5.30 -26.24 -2.96
C THR A 98 -5.77 -26.52 -4.38
N LYS A 99 -6.65 -27.49 -4.63
CA LYS A 99 -7.13 -27.83 -5.97
C LYS A 99 -7.71 -26.65 -6.75
N HIS A 100 -8.39 -25.74 -6.08
CA HIS A 100 -9.01 -24.57 -6.72
C HIS A 100 -7.97 -23.55 -7.24
N LEU A 101 -6.70 -23.68 -6.85
CA LEU A 101 -5.59 -22.84 -7.34
C LEU A 101 -5.04 -23.33 -8.67
N PHE A 102 -5.44 -24.53 -9.09
CA PHE A 102 -4.98 -25.16 -10.33
C PHE A 102 -6.13 -25.34 -11.33
N PRO A 103 -5.84 -25.34 -12.65
CA PRO A 103 -4.51 -25.15 -13.23
C PRO A 103 -4.00 -23.72 -13.05
N MET A 104 -2.68 -23.55 -12.83
CA MET A 104 -2.07 -22.23 -12.66
C MET A 104 -1.04 -21.96 -13.78
N SER A 105 -0.88 -20.69 -14.14
CA SER A 105 0.16 -20.25 -15.07
C SER A 105 1.47 -19.95 -14.32
N VAL A 106 2.58 -20.43 -14.89
CA VAL A 106 3.94 -20.18 -14.43
C VAL A 106 4.71 -19.51 -15.55
N THR A 107 5.36 -18.40 -15.30
CA THR A 107 6.24 -17.77 -16.27
C THR A 107 7.62 -18.43 -16.23
N ALA A 108 8.08 -18.97 -17.35
CA ALA A 108 9.40 -19.58 -17.48
C ALA A 108 10.28 -18.77 -18.43
N PHE A 109 11.53 -18.58 -18.03
CA PHE A 109 12.56 -17.90 -18.81
C PHE A 109 13.81 -18.78 -18.90
N SER A 110 14.37 -18.99 -20.09
CA SER A 110 15.65 -19.66 -20.27
C SER A 110 16.55 -18.89 -21.25
N ALA A 111 17.83 -18.78 -20.90
CA ALA A 111 18.88 -18.26 -21.77
C ALA A 111 20.21 -18.97 -21.46
N LEU A 112 20.92 -19.41 -22.51
CA LEU A 112 22.24 -20.02 -22.33
C LEU A 112 23.24 -18.99 -21.80
N ASN A 113 23.21 -17.77 -22.34
CA ASN A 113 24.01 -16.64 -21.88
C ASN A 113 23.12 -15.42 -21.75
N LYS A 114 23.12 -14.80 -20.58
CA LYS A 114 22.39 -13.55 -20.30
C LYS A 114 23.34 -12.50 -19.77
N THR A 115 23.43 -11.37 -20.45
CA THR A 115 24.18 -10.20 -19.95
C THR A 115 23.19 -9.10 -19.58
N ILE A 116 23.34 -8.53 -18.40
CA ILE A 116 22.57 -7.38 -17.93
C ILE A 116 23.53 -6.23 -17.57
N SER A 117 23.20 -5.02 -18.02
CA SER A 117 23.93 -3.79 -17.73
C SER A 117 23.04 -2.71 -17.08
N ALA A 118 21.79 -3.06 -16.78
CA ALA A 118 20.81 -2.22 -16.14
C ALA A 118 19.94 -3.09 -15.19
N PRO A 119 19.13 -2.50 -14.31
CA PRO A 119 18.20 -3.26 -13.48
C PRO A 119 17.27 -4.14 -14.31
N TRP A 120 17.21 -5.42 -13.98
CA TRP A 120 16.32 -6.40 -14.59
C TRP A 120 15.14 -6.68 -13.66
N ASP A 121 13.99 -6.13 -14.03
CA ASP A 121 12.72 -6.39 -13.35
C ASP A 121 12.13 -7.70 -13.86
N LEU A 122 11.98 -8.69 -12.99
CA LEU A 122 11.34 -9.97 -13.29
C LEU A 122 9.81 -9.91 -13.18
N GLY A 123 9.26 -8.78 -12.73
CA GLY A 123 7.84 -8.49 -12.70
C GLY A 123 7.24 -8.41 -11.30
N GLU A 124 5.93 -8.09 -11.30
CA GLU A 124 5.04 -8.13 -10.13
C GLU A 124 3.84 -8.97 -10.49
N SER A 125 3.81 -10.21 -10.02
CA SER A 125 2.75 -11.18 -10.28
C SER A 125 2.63 -12.13 -9.09
N GLN A 126 1.44 -12.66 -8.86
CA GLN A 126 1.29 -13.77 -7.91
C GLN A 126 1.66 -15.13 -8.54
N ASN A 127 1.84 -15.17 -9.85
CA ASN A 127 2.27 -16.37 -10.56
C ASN A 127 3.76 -16.62 -10.35
N VAL A 128 4.14 -17.87 -10.21
CA VAL A 128 5.55 -18.27 -10.06
C VAL A 128 6.36 -17.86 -11.27
N VAL A 129 7.56 -17.35 -11.04
CA VAL A 129 8.55 -17.08 -12.09
C VAL A 129 9.71 -18.06 -11.93
N ILE A 130 10.02 -18.76 -13.02
CA ILE A 130 11.16 -19.68 -13.12
C ILE A 130 12.17 -19.11 -14.10
N VAL A 131 13.39 -18.88 -13.63
CA VAL A 131 14.53 -18.41 -14.44
C VAL A 131 15.57 -19.51 -14.49
N ASN A 132 15.94 -19.95 -15.70
CA ASN A 132 16.97 -20.94 -15.96
C ASN A 132 18.05 -20.34 -16.87
N LEU A 133 19.25 -20.15 -16.34
CA LEU A 133 20.37 -19.55 -17.06
C LEU A 133 21.58 -20.52 -17.09
N GLY A 134 22.32 -20.52 -18.20
CA GLY A 134 23.64 -21.10 -18.25
C GLY A 134 24.65 -20.14 -17.63
N THR A 135 24.95 -19.02 -18.27
CA THR A 135 25.82 -17.98 -17.74
C THR A 135 25.08 -16.66 -17.60
N LEU A 136 25.13 -16.09 -16.43
CA LEU A 136 24.65 -14.73 -16.16
C LEU A 136 25.85 -13.79 -15.99
N THR A 137 25.98 -12.79 -16.85
CA THR A 137 26.93 -11.70 -16.68
C THR A 137 26.19 -10.46 -16.19
N MET A 138 26.57 -9.97 -15.02
CA MET A 138 26.06 -8.76 -14.40
C MET A 138 27.13 -7.67 -14.48
N GLU A 139 26.93 -6.69 -15.34
CA GLU A 139 27.83 -5.55 -15.48
C GLU A 139 27.54 -4.46 -14.44
N ALA A 140 28.45 -3.47 -14.32
CA ALA A 140 28.24 -2.34 -13.44
C ALA A 140 26.89 -1.64 -13.73
N GLY A 141 26.19 -1.23 -12.68
CA GLY A 141 24.87 -0.61 -12.79
C GLY A 141 23.72 -1.60 -12.97
N SER A 142 23.97 -2.90 -12.96
CA SER A 142 22.91 -3.92 -13.04
C SER A 142 22.51 -4.46 -11.66
N SER A 143 21.27 -4.87 -11.57
CA SER A 143 20.68 -5.62 -10.46
C SER A 143 19.49 -6.43 -10.96
N ILE A 144 19.01 -7.37 -10.18
CA ILE A 144 17.82 -8.18 -10.47
C ILE A 144 16.85 -7.98 -9.31
N PHE A 145 15.57 -7.77 -9.62
CA PHE A 145 14.55 -7.72 -8.58
C PHE A 145 13.23 -8.30 -9.05
N ILE A 146 12.45 -8.77 -8.08
CA ILE A 146 11.11 -9.27 -8.29
C ILE A 146 10.23 -8.78 -7.14
N LYS A 147 8.95 -8.50 -7.43
CA LYS A 147 8.01 -7.97 -6.43
C LYS A 147 6.82 -8.88 -6.26
N ASN A 148 6.47 -9.20 -5.00
CA ASN A 148 5.28 -9.97 -4.63
C ASN A 148 5.04 -11.19 -5.54
N THR A 149 6.11 -11.91 -5.88
CA THR A 149 6.11 -13.00 -6.84
C THR A 149 7.05 -14.10 -6.36
N PRO A 150 6.64 -15.37 -6.32
CA PRO A 150 7.53 -16.49 -6.00
C PRO A 150 8.57 -16.68 -7.10
N LEU A 151 9.82 -16.93 -6.73
CA LEU A 151 10.93 -17.04 -7.67
C LEU A 151 11.69 -18.36 -7.50
N GLN A 152 11.87 -19.09 -8.61
CA GLN A 152 12.90 -20.09 -8.76
C GLN A 152 13.95 -19.59 -9.75
N PHE A 153 15.14 -19.25 -9.26
CA PHE A 153 16.23 -18.72 -10.08
C PHE A 153 17.41 -19.67 -10.06
N THR A 154 17.63 -20.35 -11.17
CA THR A 154 18.75 -21.29 -11.32
C THR A 154 19.69 -20.81 -12.40
N VAL A 155 20.97 -20.71 -12.06
CA VAL A 155 22.02 -20.30 -12.98
C VAL A 155 23.25 -21.21 -12.79
N ASP A 156 23.89 -21.62 -13.88
CA ASP A 156 25.11 -22.41 -13.73
C ASP A 156 26.28 -21.54 -13.28
N SER A 157 26.58 -20.48 -13.98
CA SER A 157 27.70 -19.59 -13.65
C SER A 157 27.26 -18.13 -13.57
N VAL A 158 27.76 -17.40 -12.57
CA VAL A 158 27.57 -15.95 -12.46
C VAL A 158 28.90 -15.24 -12.61
N ILE A 159 28.95 -14.22 -13.46
CA ILE A 159 30.06 -13.29 -13.61
C ILE A 159 29.57 -11.94 -13.12
N ARG A 160 30.06 -11.48 -11.95
CA ARG A 160 29.66 -10.18 -11.40
C ARG A 160 30.79 -9.17 -11.55
N ASN A 161 30.57 -8.17 -12.41
CA ASN A 161 31.51 -7.08 -12.71
C ASN A 161 30.96 -5.74 -12.21
N GLY A 162 31.78 -5.02 -11.44
CA GLY A 162 31.42 -3.70 -10.92
C GLY A 162 30.38 -3.75 -9.78
N ALA A 163 29.77 -2.60 -9.50
CA ALA A 163 28.80 -2.40 -8.43
C ALA A 163 27.35 -2.38 -8.95
N PRO A 164 26.35 -2.62 -8.07
CA PRO A 164 24.96 -2.38 -8.40
C PRO A 164 24.68 -0.89 -8.73
N PRO A 165 23.46 -0.52 -9.18
CA PRO A 165 23.15 0.87 -9.52
C PRO A 165 23.38 1.84 -8.35
N PRO A 166 23.66 3.13 -8.61
CA PRO A 166 23.66 4.14 -7.56
C PRO A 166 22.34 4.11 -6.77
N ASN A 167 22.40 4.21 -5.45
CA ASN A 167 21.27 4.13 -4.52
C ASN A 167 20.63 2.73 -4.37
N VAL A 168 21.21 1.71 -4.97
CA VAL A 168 20.84 0.30 -4.79
C VAL A 168 22.02 -0.43 -4.15
N ASN A 169 21.76 -1.15 -3.09
CA ASN A 169 22.81 -1.86 -2.31
C ASN A 169 22.75 -3.39 -2.47
N TYR A 170 22.02 -3.88 -3.47
CA TYR A 170 21.83 -5.30 -3.73
C TYR A 170 22.06 -5.65 -5.20
N ASP A 171 22.46 -6.89 -5.44
CA ASP A 171 22.50 -7.51 -6.76
C ASP A 171 21.21 -8.25 -7.07
N ILE A 172 20.64 -8.94 -6.09
CA ILE A 172 19.35 -9.64 -6.22
C ILE A 172 18.45 -9.25 -5.05
N ALA A 173 17.24 -8.78 -5.35
CA ALA A 173 16.24 -8.41 -4.33
C ALA A 173 14.89 -9.11 -4.55
N ILE A 174 14.35 -9.64 -3.45
CA ILE A 174 12.99 -10.19 -3.38
C ILE A 174 12.17 -9.24 -2.53
N LEU A 175 11.27 -8.52 -3.18
CA LEU A 175 10.59 -7.38 -2.61
C LEU A 175 9.08 -7.65 -2.43
N GLY A 176 8.52 -7.09 -1.38
CA GLY A 176 7.10 -6.86 -1.27
C GLY A 176 6.69 -5.55 -1.94
N VAL A 177 5.42 -5.24 -1.91
CA VAL A 177 4.87 -3.99 -2.47
C VAL A 177 4.25 -3.17 -1.34
N THR A 178 4.58 -1.89 -1.27
CA THR A 178 3.98 -0.98 -0.30
C THR A 178 2.48 -0.85 -0.57
N GLY A 179 1.68 -0.84 0.48
CA GLY A 179 0.24 -0.63 0.41
C GLY A 179 -0.12 0.71 -0.23
N ILE A 180 -1.26 0.76 -0.88
CA ILE A 180 -1.74 1.97 -1.55
C ILE A 180 -2.09 3.01 -0.48
N ALA A 181 -1.73 4.29 -0.69
CA ALA A 181 -2.15 5.37 0.19
C ALA A 181 -3.67 5.56 0.15
N GLY A 182 -4.28 5.82 1.29
CA GLY A 182 -5.69 6.19 1.38
C GLY A 182 -5.97 7.51 0.68
N THR A 183 -7.15 7.64 0.09
CA THR A 183 -7.58 8.89 -0.55
C THR A 183 -8.08 9.90 0.49
N ALA A 184 -7.92 11.20 0.20
CA ALA A 184 -8.40 12.24 1.09
C ALA A 184 -9.94 12.23 1.22
N GLY A 185 -10.44 12.57 2.40
CA GLY A 185 -11.85 12.85 2.63
C GLY A 185 -12.30 14.10 1.89
N THR A 186 -13.58 14.17 1.49
CA THR A 186 -14.15 15.34 0.84
C THR A 186 -14.42 16.44 1.86
N ALA A 187 -14.40 17.73 1.41
CA ALA A 187 -14.72 18.86 2.26
C ALA A 187 -16.19 18.84 2.70
N GLY A 188 -16.45 19.41 3.87
CA GLY A 188 -17.82 19.66 4.34
C GLY A 188 -18.52 20.75 3.53
N GLY A 189 -19.83 20.65 3.41
CA GLY A 189 -20.66 21.63 2.70
C GLY A 189 -20.69 23.01 3.42
N THR A 190 -20.88 24.08 2.67
CA THR A 190 -21.09 25.42 3.23
C THR A 190 -22.42 25.49 4.00
N GLY A 191 -22.44 26.15 5.14
CA GLY A 191 -23.66 26.40 5.91
C GLY A 191 -24.66 27.28 5.16
N GLY A 192 -25.93 27.04 5.39
CA GLY A 192 -26.99 27.84 4.78
C GLY A 192 -27.00 29.30 5.27
N VAL A 193 -27.41 30.21 4.41
CA VAL A 193 -27.57 31.63 4.73
C VAL A 193 -28.70 31.83 5.73
N GLY A 194 -28.56 32.69 6.72
CA GLY A 194 -29.62 33.05 7.64
C GLY A 194 -30.78 33.80 6.95
N GLY A 195 -32.00 33.59 7.42
CA GLY A 195 -33.17 34.31 6.91
C GLY A 195 -33.13 35.81 7.21
N ALA A 196 -33.72 36.61 6.31
CA ALA A 196 -33.89 38.04 6.55
C ALA A 196 -34.82 38.33 7.74
N GLY A 197 -34.56 39.43 8.47
CA GLY A 197 -35.48 39.94 9.47
C GLY A 197 -36.81 40.45 8.88
N THR A 198 -37.88 40.45 9.67
CA THR A 198 -39.16 40.97 9.27
C THR A 198 -39.10 42.47 9.01
N ASN A 199 -39.85 42.98 8.06
CA ASN A 199 -39.97 44.41 7.80
C ASN A 199 -40.63 45.14 9.00
N GLY A 200 -40.21 46.34 9.29
CA GLY A 200 -40.93 47.24 10.20
C GLY A 200 -42.34 47.59 9.71
N THR A 201 -43.18 47.99 10.61
CA THR A 201 -44.59 48.29 10.28
C THR A 201 -44.99 49.68 10.78
N CYS A 202 -46.04 50.25 10.21
CA CYS A 202 -46.70 51.42 10.72
C CYS A 202 -47.93 51.03 11.56
N SER A 203 -48.17 51.68 12.71
CA SER A 203 -49.36 51.42 13.53
C SER A 203 -50.60 52.08 13.00
N SER A 204 -50.47 53.25 12.35
CA SER A 204 -51.49 53.95 11.57
C SER A 204 -50.81 54.94 10.60
N PRO A 205 -51.54 55.55 9.64
CA PRO A 205 -50.99 56.56 8.75
C PRO A 205 -50.30 57.69 9.56
N GLY A 206 -48.99 57.91 9.30
CA GLY A 206 -48.19 58.91 9.97
C GLY A 206 -47.55 58.51 11.32
N ILE A 207 -47.87 57.35 11.86
CA ILE A 207 -47.37 56.89 13.19
C ILE A 207 -46.51 55.65 13.03
N ALA A 208 -45.31 55.70 13.61
CA ALA A 208 -44.35 54.56 13.67
C ALA A 208 -44.96 53.38 14.42
N GLY A 209 -44.81 52.19 13.87
CA GLY A 209 -45.19 50.91 14.50
C GLY A 209 -43.96 50.12 14.99
N SER A 210 -43.83 48.87 14.57
CA SER A 210 -42.68 48.03 14.98
C SER A 210 -41.45 48.31 14.12
N ALA A 211 -40.29 48.26 14.75
CA ALA A 211 -38.98 48.25 14.06
C ALA A 211 -38.81 47.04 13.18
N GLY A 212 -37.88 47.11 12.25
CA GLY A 212 -37.43 45.91 11.50
C GLY A 212 -36.93 44.82 12.43
N GLY A 213 -37.20 43.59 12.12
CA GLY A 213 -36.78 42.42 12.88
C GLY A 213 -35.28 42.07 12.64
N LYS A 214 -34.71 41.34 13.56
CA LYS A 214 -33.33 40.82 13.45
C LYS A 214 -33.26 39.76 12.37
N GLY A 215 -32.20 39.78 11.55
CA GLY A 215 -31.83 38.69 10.69
C GLY A 215 -31.47 37.43 11.46
N SER A 216 -31.75 36.27 10.90
CA SER A 216 -31.35 34.96 11.53
C SER A 216 -29.87 34.73 11.42
N THR A 217 -29.34 33.92 12.33
CA THR A 217 -27.94 33.46 12.29
C THR A 217 -27.76 32.49 11.09
N GLY A 218 -26.63 32.57 10.40
CA GLY A 218 -26.23 31.59 9.38
C GLY A 218 -26.04 30.22 10.00
N ALA A 219 -26.28 29.18 9.19
CA ALA A 219 -26.09 27.80 9.64
C ALA A 219 -24.60 27.44 9.78
N THR A 220 -24.29 26.44 10.63
CA THR A 220 -22.96 25.89 10.77
C THR A 220 -22.51 25.25 9.47
N GLY A 221 -21.27 25.37 9.08
CA GLY A 221 -20.65 24.63 7.98
C GLY A 221 -20.65 23.11 8.26
N GLY A 222 -20.74 22.32 7.22
CA GLY A 222 -20.71 20.85 7.32
C GLY A 222 -19.36 20.35 7.83
N THR A 223 -19.36 19.21 8.53
CA THR A 223 -18.14 18.51 8.90
C THR A 223 -17.46 17.94 7.66
N GLY A 224 -16.13 18.03 7.58
CA GLY A 224 -15.34 17.32 6.57
C GLY A 224 -15.45 15.82 6.73
N TYR A 225 -15.33 15.09 5.63
CA TYR A 225 -15.39 13.62 5.66
C TYR A 225 -14.06 13.03 6.10
N THR A 226 -14.11 11.84 6.70
CA THR A 226 -12.92 11.08 7.09
C THR A 226 -12.12 10.68 5.85
N GLY A 227 -10.78 10.74 5.93
CA GLY A 227 -9.89 10.16 4.93
C GLY A 227 -10.02 8.65 4.88
N ASN A 228 -9.83 8.06 3.72
CA ASN A 228 -9.85 6.60 3.59
C ASN A 228 -8.61 5.96 4.23
N PRO A 229 -8.72 4.72 4.71
CA PRO A 229 -7.56 4.01 5.24
C PRO A 229 -6.53 3.74 4.14
N GLY A 230 -5.26 3.66 4.51
CA GLY A 230 -4.20 3.10 3.67
C GLY A 230 -4.38 1.59 3.52
N GLY A 231 -3.98 1.05 2.38
CA GLY A 231 -3.98 -0.38 2.12
C GLY A 231 -2.84 -1.09 2.86
N ASP A 232 -3.01 -2.36 3.16
CA ASP A 232 -1.93 -3.19 3.68
C ASP A 232 -0.86 -3.41 2.61
N GLY A 233 0.39 -3.60 3.04
CA GLY A 233 1.47 -4.00 2.15
C GLY A 233 1.22 -5.38 1.54
N LYS A 234 2.00 -5.74 0.50
CA LYS A 234 2.04 -7.10 -0.03
C LYS A 234 3.37 -7.76 0.35
N PRO A 235 3.42 -9.06 0.67
CA PRO A 235 4.62 -9.73 1.12
C PRO A 235 5.69 -9.83 0.01
N SER A 236 6.97 -9.90 0.43
CA SER A 236 7.97 -10.58 -0.38
C SER A 236 7.68 -12.07 -0.34
N LEU A 237 7.59 -12.71 -1.51
CA LEU A 237 7.27 -14.14 -1.58
C LEU A 237 8.55 -14.99 -1.55
N SER A 238 8.38 -16.30 -1.30
CA SER A 238 9.51 -17.22 -1.22
C SER A 238 10.32 -17.25 -2.51
N ALA A 239 11.64 -17.28 -2.37
CA ALA A 239 12.54 -17.42 -3.50
C ALA A 239 13.61 -18.48 -3.23
N THR A 240 13.94 -19.23 -4.27
CA THR A 240 15.08 -20.12 -4.32
C THR A 240 16.04 -19.64 -5.40
N ILE A 241 17.28 -19.41 -5.01
CA ILE A 241 18.37 -18.98 -5.89
C ILE A 241 19.45 -20.06 -5.86
N VAL A 242 19.74 -20.65 -7.02
CA VAL A 242 20.71 -21.75 -7.13
C VAL A 242 21.80 -21.36 -8.12
N VAL A 243 23.04 -21.34 -7.65
CA VAL A 243 24.23 -21.26 -8.50
C VAL A 243 24.89 -22.62 -8.50
N THR A 244 25.03 -23.27 -9.66
CA THR A 244 25.48 -24.67 -9.69
C THR A 244 26.97 -24.84 -9.90
N THR A 245 27.63 -23.91 -10.63
CA THR A 245 29.06 -24.00 -10.96
C THR A 245 29.90 -22.99 -10.21
N GLY A 246 29.49 -21.72 -10.18
CA GLY A 246 30.21 -20.73 -9.40
C GLY A 246 29.93 -19.26 -9.69
N ILE A 247 30.50 -18.43 -8.82
CA ILE A 247 30.43 -16.97 -8.89
C ILE A 247 31.84 -16.43 -9.08
N THR A 248 32.04 -15.67 -10.15
CA THR A 248 33.33 -15.10 -10.56
C THR A 248 33.20 -13.61 -10.92
N GLY A 249 34.28 -12.99 -11.40
CA GLY A 249 34.32 -11.59 -11.81
C GLY A 249 34.97 -10.68 -10.76
N ASN A 250 34.76 -9.37 -10.89
CA ASN A 250 35.29 -8.37 -9.99
C ASN A 250 34.17 -7.37 -9.61
N PRO A 251 33.62 -7.41 -8.38
CA PRO A 251 34.14 -8.07 -7.17
C PRO A 251 33.88 -9.58 -7.09
N GLY A 252 33.06 -10.18 -7.96
CA GLY A 252 32.78 -11.62 -7.95
C GLY A 252 32.05 -12.10 -6.69
N VAL A 253 31.16 -11.28 -6.16
CA VAL A 253 30.25 -11.58 -5.04
C VAL A 253 28.85 -11.12 -5.41
N LEU A 254 27.83 -11.75 -4.84
CA LEU A 254 26.43 -11.38 -5.00
C LEU A 254 25.84 -10.93 -3.66
N THR A 255 25.27 -9.74 -3.64
CA THR A 255 24.53 -9.22 -2.49
C THR A 255 23.06 -9.51 -2.65
N VAL A 256 22.47 -10.26 -1.72
CA VAL A 256 21.07 -10.67 -1.71
C VAL A 256 20.31 -9.92 -0.63
N MET A 257 19.12 -9.43 -0.97
CA MET A 257 18.24 -8.68 -0.10
C MET A 257 16.81 -9.22 -0.15
N THR A 258 16.10 -9.13 0.98
CA THR A 258 14.65 -9.26 1.04
C THR A 258 14.05 -8.12 1.86
N GLN A 259 12.93 -7.62 1.40
CA GLN A 259 12.15 -6.60 2.12
C GLN A 259 10.66 -6.78 1.80
N SER A 260 9.84 -6.91 2.83
CA SER A 260 8.40 -7.00 2.64
C SER A 260 7.73 -5.64 2.49
N GLY A 261 6.46 -5.62 2.08
CA GLY A 261 5.74 -4.39 1.80
C GLY A 261 5.30 -3.65 3.06
N ALA A 262 5.66 -2.36 3.15
CA ALA A 262 5.14 -1.46 4.18
C ALA A 262 3.64 -1.21 4.00
N GLY A 263 2.94 -0.86 5.08
CA GLY A 263 1.57 -0.36 4.99
C GLY A 263 1.48 1.00 4.28
N GLY A 264 0.41 1.22 3.54
CA GLY A 264 0.11 2.50 2.92
C GLY A 264 -0.27 3.58 3.95
N THR A 265 0.03 4.84 3.67
CA THR A 265 -0.40 5.96 4.53
C THR A 265 -1.91 6.15 4.48
N GLY A 266 -2.55 6.52 5.60
CA GLY A 266 -3.94 6.95 5.62
C GLY A 266 -4.18 8.25 4.84
N GLY A 267 -5.36 8.41 4.26
CA GLY A 267 -5.77 9.62 3.56
C GLY A 267 -5.98 10.79 4.53
N THR A 268 -5.75 12.01 4.10
CA THR A 268 -6.05 13.21 4.89
C THR A 268 -7.56 13.37 5.08
N GLY A 269 -8.01 13.87 6.24
CA GLY A 269 -9.41 14.27 6.43
C GLY A 269 -9.80 15.45 5.55
N GLY A 270 -11.05 15.52 5.15
CA GLY A 270 -11.61 16.66 4.42
C GLY A 270 -11.67 17.92 5.26
N THR A 271 -11.51 19.11 4.67
CA THR A 271 -11.69 20.37 5.38
C THR A 271 -13.13 20.57 5.83
N GLY A 272 -13.36 21.20 6.99
CA GLY A 272 -14.69 21.64 7.40
C GLY A 272 -15.28 22.67 6.45
N GLY A 273 -16.60 22.66 6.28
CA GLY A 273 -17.31 23.61 5.45
C GLY A 273 -17.31 25.03 6.04
N THR A 274 -17.42 26.05 5.19
CA THR A 274 -17.56 27.44 5.63
C THR A 274 -18.90 27.64 6.32
N GLY A 275 -18.95 28.39 7.42
CA GLY A 275 -20.20 28.81 8.06
C GLY A 275 -21.07 29.67 7.14
N GLY A 276 -22.39 29.55 7.26
CA GLY A 276 -23.33 30.34 6.48
C GLY A 276 -23.29 31.83 6.83
N GLN A 277 -23.59 32.70 5.86
CA GLN A 277 -23.74 34.12 6.11
C GLN A 277 -24.94 34.38 7.02
N GLY A 278 -24.85 35.36 7.95
CA GLY A 278 -26.00 35.86 8.72
C GLY A 278 -27.01 36.53 7.81
N GLY A 279 -28.29 36.38 8.12
CA GLY A 279 -29.35 37.04 7.39
C GLY A 279 -29.34 38.56 7.52
N PRO A 280 -29.75 39.35 6.54
CA PRO A 280 -29.91 40.79 6.67
C PRO A 280 -31.00 41.16 7.69
N GLY A 281 -30.82 42.21 8.42
CA GLY A 281 -31.89 42.81 9.25
C GLY A 281 -33.01 43.33 8.40
N GLY A 282 -34.24 43.27 8.91
CA GLY A 282 -35.40 43.84 8.25
C GLY A 282 -35.37 45.35 8.13
N PRO A 283 -35.77 45.95 6.99
CA PRO A 283 -35.82 47.40 6.88
C PRO A 283 -36.90 47.99 7.80
N GLY A 284 -36.67 49.16 8.32
CA GLY A 284 -37.67 49.97 8.99
C GLY A 284 -38.76 50.49 8.03
N ALA A 285 -39.97 50.75 8.52
CA ALA A 285 -41.04 51.35 7.77
C ALA A 285 -40.97 52.87 7.70
N THR A 286 -41.38 53.47 6.60
CA THR A 286 -41.61 54.90 6.47
C THR A 286 -43.09 55.20 6.62
N CYS A 287 -43.50 55.90 7.70
CA CYS A 287 -44.90 56.07 8.11
C CYS A 287 -45.42 57.51 7.91
N GLY A 288 -44.97 58.18 6.85
CA GLY A 288 -45.33 59.57 6.57
C GLY A 288 -44.33 60.57 7.19
N CYS A 289 -44.62 61.11 8.38
CA CYS A 289 -43.72 62.08 9.05
C CYS A 289 -42.60 61.40 9.80
N GLU A 290 -42.77 60.14 10.25
CA GLU A 290 -41.86 59.36 11.03
C GLU A 290 -41.51 58.04 10.35
N GLY A 291 -40.54 57.33 10.84
CA GLY A 291 -40.19 55.99 10.44
C GLY A 291 -39.81 55.11 11.59
N THR A 292 -39.66 53.82 11.37
CA THR A 292 -39.17 52.87 12.36
C THR A 292 -37.72 52.51 12.09
N ASN A 293 -36.96 52.13 13.12
CA ASN A 293 -35.58 51.70 12.99
C ASN A 293 -35.52 50.41 12.17
N GLY A 294 -34.41 50.25 11.42
CA GLY A 294 -34.07 48.96 10.80
C GLY A 294 -33.62 47.95 11.87
N GLY A 295 -33.87 46.67 11.57
CA GLY A 295 -33.45 45.58 12.44
C GLY A 295 -31.94 45.26 12.30
N PRO A 296 -31.30 44.70 13.33
CA PRO A 296 -29.94 44.28 13.26
C PRO A 296 -29.78 43.06 12.32
N GLY A 297 -28.62 42.94 11.68
CA GLY A 297 -28.22 41.73 10.92
C GLY A 297 -28.07 40.52 11.82
N GLY A 298 -28.20 39.34 11.25
CA GLY A 298 -27.91 38.07 11.89
C GLY A 298 -26.40 37.82 11.99
N ASN A 299 -26.00 37.02 12.94
CA ASN A 299 -24.60 36.58 13.03
C ASN A 299 -24.27 35.59 11.93
N GLY A 300 -23.00 35.56 11.47
CA GLY A 300 -22.48 34.46 10.66
C GLY A 300 -22.51 33.11 11.38
N GLY A 301 -22.68 32.04 10.67
CA GLY A 301 -22.61 30.68 11.21
C GLY A 301 -21.19 30.26 11.55
N PRO A 302 -20.99 29.34 12.49
CA PRO A 302 -19.68 28.74 12.74
C PRO A 302 -19.20 27.95 11.52
N GLY A 303 -17.85 27.88 11.33
CA GLY A 303 -17.24 26.93 10.39
C GLY A 303 -17.42 25.48 10.85
N GLY A 304 -17.44 24.55 9.93
CA GLY A 304 -17.51 23.11 10.19
C GLY A 304 -16.22 22.54 10.75
N VAL A 305 -16.33 21.40 11.41
CA VAL A 305 -15.17 20.64 11.92
C VAL A 305 -14.48 19.96 10.74
N GLY A 306 -13.15 19.91 10.73
CA GLY A 306 -12.39 19.09 9.77
C GLY A 306 -12.64 17.59 9.98
N GLY A 307 -12.58 16.80 8.90
CA GLY A 307 -12.70 15.36 8.96
C GLY A 307 -11.50 14.70 9.63
N THR A 308 -11.68 13.51 10.20
CA THR A 308 -10.59 12.70 10.74
C THR A 308 -9.70 12.18 9.62
N GLY A 309 -8.41 12.08 9.83
CA GLY A 309 -7.49 11.36 8.92
C GLY A 309 -7.79 9.87 8.88
N GLY A 310 -7.55 9.23 7.75
CA GLY A 310 -7.67 7.78 7.59
C GLY A 310 -6.61 7.02 8.40
N THR A 311 -6.88 5.78 8.78
CA THR A 311 -5.88 4.90 9.40
C THR A 311 -4.80 4.50 8.41
N GLY A 312 -3.56 4.28 8.86
CA GLY A 312 -2.52 3.65 8.06
C GLY A 312 -2.80 2.16 7.83
N GLY A 313 -2.28 1.59 6.76
CA GLY A 313 -2.33 0.15 6.49
C GLY A 313 -1.30 -0.63 7.32
N ASN A 314 -1.40 -1.96 7.34
CA ASN A 314 -0.44 -2.82 8.01
C ASN A 314 0.78 -3.09 7.14
N GLY A 315 1.97 -3.14 7.76
CA GLY A 315 3.13 -3.83 7.19
C GLY A 315 2.91 -5.33 7.25
N VAL A 316 3.34 -6.07 6.22
CA VAL A 316 3.11 -7.50 6.13
C VAL A 316 4.40 -8.30 6.24
N PRO A 317 4.38 -9.50 6.86
CA PRO A 317 5.57 -10.33 6.98
C PRO A 317 6.05 -10.82 5.60
N GLY A 318 7.38 -10.92 5.45
CA GLY A 318 8.02 -11.49 4.27
C GLY A 318 8.31 -12.98 4.42
N ASN A 319 8.48 -13.68 3.30
CA ASN A 319 8.88 -15.07 3.25
C ASN A 319 10.41 -15.24 3.15
N ASP A 320 10.86 -16.45 3.42
CA ASP A 320 12.29 -16.81 3.40
C ASP A 320 12.84 -16.96 1.99
N ILE A 321 14.12 -16.68 1.87
CA ILE A 321 14.90 -16.84 0.65
C ILE A 321 15.97 -17.90 0.90
N TYR A 322 16.08 -18.84 -0.02
CA TYR A 322 17.04 -19.92 0.01
C TYR A 322 18.04 -19.76 -1.12
N VAL A 323 19.31 -19.62 -0.76
CA VAL A 323 20.42 -19.49 -1.71
C VAL A 323 21.31 -20.71 -1.59
N THR A 324 21.51 -21.43 -2.69
CA THR A 324 22.40 -22.58 -2.77
C THR A 324 23.57 -22.24 -3.70
N VAL A 325 24.78 -22.46 -3.22
CA VAL A 325 26.02 -22.22 -3.98
C VAL A 325 26.88 -23.46 -4.01
N PRO A 326 27.81 -23.60 -4.97
CA PRO A 326 28.74 -24.73 -4.98
C PRO A 326 29.63 -24.74 -3.74
N PRO A 327 30.22 -25.89 -3.38
CA PRO A 327 31.18 -26.01 -2.28
C PRO A 327 32.32 -24.99 -2.37
N GLY A 328 32.69 -24.38 -1.23
CA GLY A 328 33.73 -23.36 -1.12
C GLY A 328 33.33 -21.96 -1.54
N GLN A 329 32.02 -21.70 -1.86
CA GLN A 329 31.55 -20.41 -2.35
C GLN A 329 30.59 -19.65 -1.42
N LEU A 330 30.44 -20.08 -0.19
CA LEU A 330 29.58 -19.34 0.79
C LEU A 330 29.98 -17.88 0.94
N SER A 331 31.28 -17.59 0.94
CA SER A 331 31.81 -16.22 1.04
C SER A 331 31.50 -15.32 -0.16
N LYS A 332 31.02 -15.90 -1.25
CA LYS A 332 30.58 -15.17 -2.45
C LYS A 332 29.17 -14.59 -2.33
N ILE A 333 28.43 -14.94 -1.29
CA ILE A 333 27.10 -14.40 -1.01
C ILE A 333 27.15 -13.46 0.19
N ILE A 334 26.76 -12.22 -0.03
CA ILE A 334 26.58 -11.21 1.02
C ILE A 334 25.08 -11.11 1.29
N LYS A 335 24.65 -11.44 2.50
CA LYS A 335 23.27 -11.26 2.95
C LYS A 335 23.13 -9.86 3.54
N LEU A 336 22.23 -9.05 2.99
CA LEU A 336 21.86 -7.81 3.66
C LEU A 336 21.02 -8.12 4.92
N PRO A 337 21.13 -7.30 5.97
CA PRO A 337 20.26 -7.43 7.13
C PRO A 337 18.79 -7.35 6.71
N PRO A 338 17.93 -8.21 7.27
CA PRO A 338 16.50 -8.15 6.99
C PRO A 338 15.91 -6.84 7.52
N VAL A 339 15.02 -6.23 6.73
CA VAL A 339 14.34 -4.98 7.08
C VAL A 339 12.87 -5.25 7.25
N ASP A 340 12.37 -5.05 8.48
CA ASP A 340 10.94 -5.19 8.79
C ASP A 340 10.11 -4.17 7.99
N ALA A 341 8.92 -4.56 7.58
CA ALA A 341 7.97 -3.72 6.88
C ALA A 341 7.19 -2.86 7.87
N PRO A 342 7.39 -1.53 7.91
CA PRO A 342 6.68 -0.68 8.86
C PRO A 342 5.19 -0.62 8.54
N ALA A 343 4.38 -0.40 9.57
CA ALA A 343 2.99 0.01 9.39
C ALA A 343 2.92 1.39 8.75
N GLY A 344 1.88 1.63 7.97
CA GLY A 344 1.60 2.94 7.38
C GLY A 344 1.22 3.96 8.45
N VAL A 345 1.65 5.20 8.28
CA VAL A 345 1.25 6.28 9.19
C VAL A 345 -0.20 6.70 8.94
N GLY A 346 -0.90 7.12 9.98
CA GLY A 346 -2.24 7.69 9.84
C GLY A 346 -2.24 9.00 9.07
N GLY A 347 -3.33 9.29 8.37
CA GLY A 347 -3.52 10.53 7.64
C GLY A 347 -3.66 11.73 8.58
N GLN A 348 -3.35 12.93 8.10
CA GLN A 348 -3.60 14.14 8.85
C GLN A 348 -5.09 14.45 8.95
N GLY A 349 -5.52 15.06 10.07
CA GLY A 349 -6.87 15.60 10.20
C GLY A 349 -7.10 16.77 9.26
N GLY A 350 -8.32 16.89 8.75
CA GLY A 350 -8.73 17.98 7.87
C GLY A 350 -8.68 19.34 8.57
N GLY A 351 -8.41 20.39 7.82
CA GLY A 351 -8.42 21.75 8.33
C GLY A 351 -9.81 22.20 8.82
N PRO A 352 -9.88 23.21 9.72
CA PRO A 352 -11.14 23.79 10.16
C PRO A 352 -11.84 24.53 9.03
N GLY A 353 -13.18 24.54 9.05
CA GLY A 353 -13.98 25.39 8.19
C GLY A 353 -13.87 26.87 8.54
N SER A 354 -13.97 27.74 7.54
CA SER A 354 -13.97 29.17 7.75
C SER A 354 -15.25 29.65 8.44
N LYS A 355 -15.14 30.74 9.22
CA LYS A 355 -16.30 31.41 9.81
C LYS A 355 -17.22 31.98 8.74
N GLY A 356 -18.52 32.01 8.99
CA GLY A 356 -19.51 32.67 8.15
C GLY A 356 -19.46 34.19 8.33
N PRO A 357 -19.66 34.99 7.28
CA PRO A 357 -19.74 36.46 7.37
C PRO A 357 -21.01 36.91 8.08
N ALA A 358 -20.95 38.08 8.67
CA ALA A 358 -22.09 38.71 9.30
C ALA A 358 -23.17 39.13 8.28
N GLY A 359 -24.43 39.20 8.71
CA GLY A 359 -25.50 39.82 7.97
C GLY A 359 -25.46 41.37 8.13
N GLY A 360 -25.83 42.06 7.06
CA GLY A 360 -26.01 43.55 7.12
C GLY A 360 -27.22 43.95 7.94
N GLY A 361 -27.16 45.11 8.60
CA GLY A 361 -28.33 45.70 9.23
C GLY A 361 -29.37 46.19 8.20
N GLY A 362 -30.62 46.21 8.56
CA GLY A 362 -31.72 46.81 7.76
C GLY A 362 -31.66 48.33 7.74
N GLY A 363 -31.99 48.94 6.62
CA GLY A 363 -32.12 50.42 6.54
C GLY A 363 -33.20 50.96 7.46
N GLY A 364 -32.99 52.12 8.06
CA GLY A 364 -34.02 52.83 8.79
C GLY A 364 -35.07 53.45 7.87
N GLY A 365 -36.29 53.63 8.37
CA GLY A 365 -37.32 54.48 7.76
C GLY A 365 -37.01 55.95 7.85
N LYS A 366 -37.96 56.84 7.44
CA LYS A 366 -37.74 58.28 7.46
C LYS A 366 -37.41 58.77 8.88
N HIS A 367 -36.32 59.51 9.03
CA HIS A 367 -35.76 60.02 10.33
C HIS A 367 -35.43 58.94 11.38
N ALA A 368 -35.34 57.65 10.97
CA ALA A 368 -35.02 56.53 11.86
C ALA A 368 -33.66 55.94 11.54
N ASN A 369 -33.01 55.29 12.50
CA ASN A 369 -31.71 54.69 12.35
C ASN A 369 -31.77 53.36 11.65
N GLY A 370 -30.74 53.06 10.85
CA GLY A 370 -30.50 51.69 10.37
C GLY A 370 -30.14 50.75 11.50
N GLY A 371 -30.37 49.46 11.32
CA GLY A 371 -29.90 48.42 12.22
C GLY A 371 -28.41 48.22 12.11
N GLY A 372 -27.77 47.78 13.15
CA GLY A 372 -26.33 47.38 13.15
C GLY A 372 -26.16 46.08 12.39
N GLY A 373 -24.96 45.85 11.84
CA GLY A 373 -24.60 44.54 11.29
C GLY A 373 -24.55 43.48 12.38
N GLY A 374 -24.67 42.22 12.01
CA GLY A 374 -24.43 41.07 12.89
C GLY A 374 -22.94 40.89 13.21
N GLY A 375 -22.61 39.92 14.02
CA GLY A 375 -21.23 39.46 14.24
C GLY A 375 -20.83 38.39 13.23
N GLU A 376 -19.56 38.23 12.96
CA GLU A 376 -19.05 37.08 12.22
C GLU A 376 -19.22 35.77 13.03
N GLY A 377 -19.26 34.63 12.36
CA GLY A 377 -19.21 33.34 13.03
C GLY A 377 -17.85 33.03 13.67
N SER A 378 -17.73 31.90 14.31
CA SER A 378 -16.43 31.34 14.76
C SER A 378 -15.86 30.40 13.70
N PRO A 379 -14.52 30.26 13.60
CA PRO A 379 -13.93 29.20 12.80
C PRO A 379 -14.31 27.82 13.34
N GLY A 380 -14.29 26.80 12.51
CA GLY A 380 -14.41 25.42 12.93
C GLY A 380 -13.17 24.93 13.69
N THR A 381 -13.11 23.65 13.98
CA THR A 381 -11.94 23.01 14.61
C THR A 381 -11.28 22.04 13.62
N GLN A 382 -10.00 21.81 13.81
CA GLN A 382 -9.27 20.81 13.02
C GLN A 382 -9.78 19.40 13.35
N GLY A 383 -9.83 18.52 12.38
CA GLY A 383 -10.11 17.10 12.55
C GLY A 383 -8.96 16.37 13.25
N ALA A 384 -9.26 15.24 13.85
CA ALA A 384 -8.25 14.39 14.47
C ALA A 384 -7.34 13.75 13.41
N HIS A 385 -6.10 13.45 13.78
CA HIS A 385 -5.23 12.62 12.96
C HIS A 385 -5.74 11.16 12.94
N GLY A 386 -5.54 10.48 11.84
CA GLY A 386 -5.72 9.03 11.76
C GLY A 386 -4.68 8.31 12.60
N VAL A 387 -4.98 7.09 13.00
CA VAL A 387 -4.02 6.25 13.72
C VAL A 387 -3.06 5.57 12.75
N THR A 388 -1.84 5.29 13.21
CA THR A 388 -0.89 4.44 12.48
C THR A 388 -1.47 3.04 12.33
N GLY A 389 -1.12 2.32 11.26
CA GLY A 389 -1.50 0.92 11.04
C GLY A 389 -1.10 0.03 12.21
N GLY A 390 -1.83 -1.07 12.40
CA GLY A 390 -1.74 -1.86 13.64
C GLY A 390 -0.49 -2.73 13.73
N SER A 391 0.11 -3.19 12.62
CA SER A 391 1.20 -4.18 12.66
C SER A 391 2.41 -3.80 11.82
N VAL A 392 3.57 -4.19 12.32
CA VAL A 392 4.83 -4.23 11.58
C VAL A 392 5.01 -5.66 11.06
N GLY A 393 5.27 -5.81 9.76
CA GLY A 393 5.56 -7.10 9.16
C GLY A 393 7.02 -7.49 9.38
N LYS A 394 7.26 -8.70 9.92
CA LYS A 394 8.62 -9.22 10.07
C LYS A 394 9.22 -9.58 8.71
N ALA A 395 10.46 -9.17 8.48
CA ALA A 395 11.18 -9.54 7.27
C ALA A 395 11.42 -11.05 7.17
N GLY A 396 11.57 -11.56 5.95
CA GLY A 396 12.06 -12.89 5.68
C GLY A 396 13.54 -13.06 6.02
N ASN A 397 14.00 -14.30 6.26
CA ASN A 397 15.41 -14.62 6.41
C ASN A 397 16.03 -15.03 5.08
N ILE A 398 17.35 -14.84 4.97
CA ILE A 398 18.13 -15.33 3.83
C ILE A 398 19.02 -16.47 4.34
N TYR A 399 18.73 -17.69 3.89
CA TYR A 399 19.51 -18.88 4.19
C TYR A 399 20.46 -19.17 3.04
N VAL A 400 21.73 -19.30 3.32
CA VAL A 400 22.76 -19.63 2.31
C VAL A 400 23.41 -20.93 2.69
N LYS A 401 23.46 -21.87 1.76
CA LYS A 401 24.06 -23.21 1.94
C LYS A 401 24.88 -23.62 0.72
N GLU A 402 25.79 -24.54 0.96
CA GLU A 402 26.44 -25.30 -0.11
C GLU A 402 25.57 -26.48 -0.53
N GLY A 403 25.58 -26.81 -1.81
CA GLY A 403 24.78 -27.88 -2.37
C GLY A 403 25.39 -28.57 -3.57
#